data_6d0f9684c250b7913773d97776dffdb6
#
_entry.id   6d0f9684c250b7913773d97776dffdb6
#
_cell.length_a   1.000
_cell.length_b   1.000
_cell.length_c   1.000
_cell.angle_alpha   90.00
_cell.angle_beta   90.00
_cell.angle_gamma   90.00
#
_symmetry.space_group_name_H-M   'P 1'
#
loop_
_entity.id
_entity.type
_entity.pdbx_description
1 polymer ?
#
loop_
_entity_poly.entity_id
_entity_poly.type
_entity_poly.pdbx_seq_one_letter_code
_entity_poly.pdbx_strand_id
1 'polypeptide(L)'
;MQGCVLSPLLFNILLEVVIALGLENNEFGAKVFGFCIYNLCSTDDICLIPEGNDDLQQTVDKVYTIGNRFGLEVNRTKTEVQCIGREKQQMKTSLGGTELTQCEEFVYLGGVVSADGLCDRDVDRRIGLAAGIVRNLHSIW
;
A
#
# COMPACT_ATOMS: atom_id res chain seq x y z
N MET A 1 -13.43 -21.14 4.46
CA MET A 1 -13.40 -22.19 3.43
C MET A 1 -12.71 -21.62 2.19
N GLN A 2 -11.56 -22.15 1.82
CA GLN A 2 -10.92 -21.77 0.55
C GLN A 2 -11.80 -22.25 -0.62
N GLY A 3 -12.02 -21.36 -1.61
CA GLY A 3 -12.86 -21.66 -2.78
C GLY A 3 -14.33 -21.22 -2.69
N CYS A 4 -14.76 -20.56 -1.61
CA CYS A 4 -16.10 -19.99 -1.54
C CYS A 4 -16.16 -18.67 -2.35
N VAL A 5 -17.09 -18.57 -3.29
CA VAL A 5 -17.26 -17.38 -4.16
C VAL A 5 -17.63 -16.11 -3.35
N LEU A 6 -18.30 -16.28 -2.21
CA LEU A 6 -18.71 -15.16 -1.36
C LEU A 6 -17.60 -14.66 -0.42
N SER A 7 -16.59 -15.48 -0.12
CA SER A 7 -15.55 -15.12 0.85
C SER A 7 -14.76 -13.86 0.46
N PRO A 8 -14.31 -13.67 -0.78
CA PRO A 8 -13.63 -12.43 -1.18
C PRO A 8 -14.52 -11.19 -1.05
N LEU A 9 -15.81 -11.33 -1.40
CA LEU A 9 -16.76 -10.22 -1.31
C LEU A 9 -17.03 -9.81 0.15
N LEU A 10 -17.22 -10.80 1.03
CA LEU A 10 -17.42 -10.53 2.47
C LEU A 10 -16.17 -9.92 3.10
N PHE A 11 -14.97 -10.38 2.69
CA PHE A 11 -13.72 -9.81 3.15
C PHE A 11 -13.57 -8.35 2.72
N ASN A 12 -13.87 -8.04 1.46
CA ASN A 12 -13.81 -6.66 0.95
C ASN A 12 -14.80 -5.74 1.68
N ILE A 13 -16.03 -6.21 1.96
CA ILE A 13 -16.99 -5.45 2.74
C ILE A 13 -16.48 -5.19 4.17
N LEU A 14 -15.91 -6.21 4.82
CA LEU A 14 -15.32 -6.06 6.15
C LEU A 14 -14.17 -5.05 6.14
N LEU A 15 -13.28 -5.16 5.16
CA LEU A 15 -12.15 -4.26 5.01
C LEU A 15 -12.60 -2.81 4.79
N GLU A 16 -13.61 -2.60 3.94
CA GLU A 16 -14.20 -1.28 3.71
C GLU A 16 -14.75 -0.67 4.99
N VAL A 17 -15.44 -1.46 5.82
CA VAL A 17 -15.92 -1.01 7.13
C VAL A 17 -14.77 -0.63 8.06
N VAL A 18 -13.70 -1.44 8.11
CA VAL A 18 -12.52 -1.15 8.95
C VAL A 18 -11.83 0.13 8.50
N ILE A 19 -11.65 0.32 7.21
CA ILE A 19 -11.04 1.53 6.63
C ILE A 19 -11.93 2.75 6.87
N ALA A 20 -13.23 2.65 6.62
CA ALA A 20 -14.17 3.75 6.86
C ALA A 20 -14.13 4.22 8.31
N LEU A 21 -14.17 3.28 9.27
CA LEU A 21 -14.07 3.59 10.70
C LEU A 21 -12.68 4.11 11.10
N GLY A 22 -11.61 3.57 10.51
CA GLY A 22 -10.22 3.97 10.78
C GLY A 22 -9.89 5.36 10.25
N LEU A 23 -10.52 5.75 9.14
CA LEU A 23 -10.33 7.03 8.48
C LEU A 23 -11.45 8.04 8.78
N GLU A 24 -12.42 7.68 9.64
CA GLU A 24 -13.48 8.60 10.05
C GLU A 24 -12.89 9.89 10.63
N ASN A 25 -13.35 11.04 10.11
CA ASN A 25 -12.84 12.36 10.44
C ASN A 25 -11.34 12.59 10.13
N ASN A 26 -10.76 11.82 9.22
CA ASN A 26 -9.42 12.11 8.72
C ASN A 26 -9.49 13.29 7.73
N GLU A 27 -8.70 14.33 8.01
CA GLU A 27 -8.57 15.50 7.12
C GLU A 27 -7.28 15.42 6.27
N PHE A 28 -6.46 14.38 6.49
CA PHE A 28 -5.12 14.23 5.94
C PHE A 28 -5.11 13.24 4.79
N GLY A 29 -4.86 13.73 3.58
CA GLY A 29 -4.77 12.88 2.39
C GLY A 29 -4.23 13.65 1.19
N ALA A 30 -3.69 12.94 0.20
CA ALA A 30 -3.19 13.56 -1.02
C ALA A 30 -4.32 14.25 -1.80
N LYS A 31 -4.14 15.53 -2.10
CA LYS A 31 -5.11 16.31 -2.88
C LYS A 31 -4.86 16.16 -4.38
N VAL A 32 -5.78 15.52 -5.07
CA VAL A 32 -5.72 15.28 -6.51
C VAL A 32 -6.97 15.85 -7.16
N PHE A 33 -6.82 16.85 -8.03
CA PHE A 33 -7.92 17.53 -8.73
C PHE A 33 -9.08 17.99 -7.82
N GLY A 34 -8.77 18.45 -6.60
CA GLY A 34 -9.76 18.88 -5.62
C GLY A 34 -10.41 17.78 -4.78
N PHE A 35 -10.08 16.53 -5.05
CA PHE A 35 -10.47 15.37 -4.22
C PHE A 35 -9.34 15.00 -3.27
N CYS A 36 -9.72 14.59 -2.06
CA CYS A 36 -8.76 14.10 -1.07
C CYS A 36 -8.74 12.57 -1.14
N ILE A 37 -7.57 11.99 -1.40
CA ILE A 37 -7.35 10.55 -1.44
C ILE A 37 -6.59 10.16 -0.18
N TYR A 38 -7.22 9.38 0.68
CA TYR A 38 -6.67 8.95 1.98
C TYR A 38 -6.01 7.58 1.92
N ASN A 39 -6.55 6.72 1.06
CA ASN A 39 -6.11 5.34 0.92
C ASN A 39 -6.42 4.78 -0.46
N LEU A 40 -5.67 3.75 -0.84
CA LEU A 40 -5.98 2.88 -1.97
C LEU A 40 -6.05 1.45 -1.43
N CYS A 41 -7.12 0.75 -1.74
CA CYS A 41 -7.33 -0.64 -1.32
C CYS A 41 -7.52 -1.54 -2.53
N SER A 42 -6.89 -2.69 -2.50
CA SER A 42 -7.09 -3.75 -3.49
C SER A 42 -6.98 -5.10 -2.78
N THR A 43 -8.11 -5.80 -2.68
CA THR A 43 -8.23 -7.03 -1.89
C THR A 43 -7.72 -6.85 -0.45
N ASP A 44 -6.60 -7.47 -0.11
CA ASP A 44 -5.92 -7.42 1.19
C ASP A 44 -4.80 -6.37 1.29
N ASP A 45 -4.43 -5.75 0.17
CA ASP A 45 -3.42 -4.70 0.12
C ASP A 45 -4.02 -3.32 0.39
N ILE A 46 -3.55 -2.64 1.42
CA ILE A 46 -3.96 -1.29 1.82
C ILE A 46 -2.77 -0.35 1.69
N CYS A 47 -2.94 0.72 0.91
CA CYS A 47 -2.00 1.83 0.86
C CYS A 47 -2.63 3.05 1.55
N LEU A 48 -2.03 3.55 2.61
CA LEU A 48 -2.44 4.77 3.31
C LEU A 48 -1.62 5.95 2.77
N ILE A 49 -2.28 7.07 2.50
CA ILE A 49 -1.68 8.24 1.82
C ILE A 49 -1.88 9.50 2.66
N PRO A 50 -1.16 9.67 3.77
CA PRO A 50 -1.16 10.90 4.57
C PRO A 50 -0.23 11.97 3.97
N GLU A 51 -0.34 13.22 4.44
CA GLU A 51 0.54 14.32 4.02
C GLU A 51 1.84 14.40 4.84
N GLY A 52 1.86 13.85 6.07
CA GLY A 52 2.99 13.97 6.99
C GLY A 52 3.24 12.73 7.83
N ASN A 53 4.39 12.71 8.53
CA ASN A 53 4.78 11.57 9.35
C ASN A 53 3.86 11.37 10.58
N ASP A 54 3.45 12.46 11.22
CA ASP A 54 2.56 12.39 12.39
C ASP A 54 1.17 11.90 11.98
N ASP A 55 0.69 12.35 10.83
CA ASP A 55 -0.59 11.93 10.25
C ASP A 55 -0.54 10.45 9.84
N LEU A 56 0.61 10.01 9.29
CA LEU A 56 0.84 8.61 8.97
C LEU A 56 0.76 7.74 10.22
N GLN A 57 1.46 8.11 11.28
CA GLN A 57 1.44 7.33 12.53
C GLN A 57 0.03 7.24 13.12
N GLN A 58 -0.69 8.37 13.18
CA GLN A 58 -2.06 8.38 13.69
C GLN A 58 -2.99 7.50 12.85
N THR A 59 -2.86 7.57 11.52
CA THR A 59 -3.68 6.79 10.59
C THR A 59 -3.38 5.30 10.72
N VAL A 60 -2.11 4.93 10.79
CA VAL A 60 -1.66 3.54 11.00
C VAL A 60 -2.20 2.99 12.32
N ASP A 61 -2.09 3.75 13.42
CA ASP A 61 -2.57 3.32 14.74
C ASP A 61 -4.08 3.12 14.78
N LYS A 62 -4.84 4.01 14.13
CA LYS A 62 -6.31 3.89 14.04
C LYS A 62 -6.70 2.63 13.25
N VAL A 63 -6.17 2.47 12.04
CA VAL A 63 -6.49 1.33 11.18
C VAL A 63 -6.07 0.02 11.84
N TYR A 64 -4.89 -0.03 12.44
CA TYR A 64 -4.40 -1.19 13.19
C TYR A 64 -5.31 -1.54 14.38
N THR A 65 -5.69 -0.55 15.17
CA THR A 65 -6.55 -0.76 16.36
C THR A 65 -7.93 -1.27 15.97
N ILE A 66 -8.52 -0.68 14.93
CA ILE A 66 -9.84 -1.09 14.44
C ILE A 66 -9.75 -2.46 13.77
N GLY A 67 -8.76 -2.68 12.91
CA GLY A 67 -8.55 -3.98 12.27
C GLY A 67 -8.47 -5.12 13.29
N ASN A 68 -7.69 -4.95 14.35
CA ASN A 68 -7.59 -5.94 15.44
C ASN A 68 -8.93 -6.23 16.13
N ARG A 69 -9.82 -5.22 16.29
CA ARG A 69 -11.16 -5.43 16.86
C ARG A 69 -12.04 -6.33 15.99
N PHE A 70 -11.80 -6.31 14.68
CA PHE A 70 -12.50 -7.16 13.73
C PHE A 70 -11.75 -8.47 13.42
N GLY A 71 -10.65 -8.75 14.14
CA GLY A 71 -9.85 -9.97 13.98
C GLY A 71 -8.97 -9.96 12.73
N LEU A 72 -8.72 -8.79 12.13
CA LEU A 72 -7.75 -8.63 11.04
C LEU A 72 -6.35 -8.43 11.61
N GLU A 73 -5.40 -9.17 11.07
CA GLU A 73 -3.99 -9.11 11.49
C GLU A 73 -3.15 -8.51 10.36
N VAL A 74 -2.44 -7.43 10.65
CA VAL A 74 -1.56 -6.78 9.67
C VAL A 74 -0.21 -7.50 9.63
N ASN A 75 0.24 -7.87 8.45
CA ASN A 75 1.54 -8.50 8.27
C ASN A 75 2.67 -7.46 8.34
N ARG A 76 3.28 -7.35 9.52
CA ARG A 76 4.34 -6.37 9.82
C ARG A 76 5.58 -6.51 8.95
N THR A 77 5.91 -7.72 8.52
CA THR A 77 7.11 -7.99 7.71
C THR A 77 6.94 -7.60 6.24
N LYS A 78 5.70 -7.43 5.80
CA LYS A 78 5.36 -6.97 4.44
C LYS A 78 4.91 -5.51 4.40
N THR A 79 4.71 -4.90 5.58
CA THR A 79 4.28 -3.51 5.66
C THR A 79 5.51 -2.61 5.67
N GLU A 80 5.56 -1.68 4.75
CA GLU A 80 6.66 -0.75 4.56
C GLU A 80 6.14 0.68 4.49
N VAL A 81 7.03 1.64 4.69
CA VAL A 81 6.76 3.07 4.59
C VAL A 81 7.58 3.65 3.46
N GLN A 82 6.96 4.49 2.64
CA GLN A 82 7.66 5.19 1.56
C GLN A 82 7.38 6.69 1.64
N CYS A 83 8.41 7.50 1.53
CA CYS A 83 8.28 8.94 1.34
C CYS A 83 8.44 9.25 -0.14
N ILE A 84 7.38 9.77 -0.77
CA ILE A 84 7.39 10.13 -2.19
C ILE A 84 7.54 11.65 -2.31
N GLY A 85 8.59 12.11 -2.98
CA GLY A 85 8.81 13.53 -3.20
C GLY A 85 10.28 13.88 -3.48
N ARG A 86 10.52 15.18 -3.72
CA ARG A 86 11.86 15.68 -4.03
C ARG A 86 12.79 15.71 -2.81
N GLU A 87 12.24 15.84 -1.61
CA GLU A 87 13.00 15.85 -0.36
C GLU A 87 12.89 14.49 0.31
N LYS A 88 14.00 13.80 0.46
CA LYS A 88 14.08 12.53 1.18
C LYS A 88 13.96 12.82 2.68
N GLN A 89 12.77 12.65 3.22
CA GLN A 89 12.55 12.69 4.66
C GLN A 89 12.67 11.29 5.26
N GLN A 90 13.33 11.19 6.41
CA GLN A 90 13.32 9.95 7.18
C GLN A 90 11.99 9.84 7.91
N MET A 91 11.22 8.83 7.53
CA MET A 91 9.94 8.51 8.15
C MET A 91 10.17 7.56 9.33
N LYS A 92 9.58 7.88 10.48
CA LYS A 92 9.61 7.01 11.66
C LYS A 92 8.19 6.63 12.02
N THR A 93 7.77 5.50 11.54
CA THR A 93 6.43 4.97 11.76
C THR A 93 6.50 3.59 12.36
N SER A 94 5.65 3.31 13.33
CA SER A 94 5.57 2.02 14.00
C SER A 94 4.18 1.39 13.84
N LEU A 95 4.14 0.07 13.83
CA LEU A 95 2.92 -0.72 13.80
C LEU A 95 2.87 -1.66 15.00
N GLY A 96 1.98 -1.39 15.94
CA GLY A 96 1.87 -2.18 17.18
C GLY A 96 3.19 -2.24 17.96
N GLY A 97 3.95 -1.13 18.02
CA GLY A 97 5.21 -1.01 18.73
C GLY A 97 6.45 -1.52 17.97
N THR A 98 6.30 -1.99 16.74
CA THR A 98 7.41 -2.40 15.88
C THR A 98 7.64 -1.33 14.82
N GLU A 99 8.87 -0.82 14.70
CA GLU A 99 9.23 0.17 13.68
C GLU A 99 9.13 -0.45 12.28
N LEU A 100 8.50 0.28 11.35
CA LEU A 100 8.35 -0.12 9.97
C LEU A 100 9.60 0.27 9.16
N THR A 101 9.95 -0.57 8.19
CA THR A 101 11.08 -0.30 7.28
C THR A 101 10.67 0.75 6.25
N GLN A 102 11.52 1.78 6.08
CA GLN A 102 11.36 2.73 4.98
C GLN A 102 12.01 2.18 3.72
N CYS A 103 11.28 2.16 2.61
CA CYS A 103 11.74 1.69 1.31
C CYS A 103 11.89 2.84 0.30
N GLU A 104 12.80 2.67 -0.67
CA GLU A 104 12.98 3.57 -1.82
C GLU A 104 12.08 3.16 -2.99
N GLU A 105 11.72 1.90 -3.08
CA GLU A 105 10.86 1.32 -4.10
C GLU A 105 9.88 0.35 -3.46
N PHE A 106 8.64 0.42 -3.89
CA PHE A 106 7.61 -0.50 -3.45
C PHE A 106 6.86 -1.06 -4.66
N VAL A 107 6.60 -2.36 -4.66
CA VAL A 107 5.79 -3.00 -5.71
C VAL A 107 4.33 -3.03 -5.27
N TYR A 108 3.49 -2.20 -5.89
CA TYR A 108 2.06 -2.16 -5.63
C TYR A 108 1.29 -2.59 -6.88
N LEU A 109 0.46 -3.62 -6.75
CA LEU A 109 -0.37 -4.19 -7.84
C LEU A 109 0.42 -4.47 -9.14
N GLY A 110 1.67 -4.93 -8.99
CA GLY A 110 2.54 -5.25 -10.12
C GLY A 110 3.25 -4.06 -10.78
N GLY A 111 3.03 -2.83 -10.30
CA GLY A 111 3.78 -1.64 -10.68
C GLY A 111 4.83 -1.28 -9.62
N VAL A 112 5.94 -0.69 -10.02
CA VAL A 112 6.94 -0.13 -9.12
C VAL A 112 6.63 1.32 -8.84
N VAL A 113 6.45 1.66 -7.56
CA VAL A 113 6.36 3.04 -7.09
C VAL A 113 7.72 3.41 -6.53
N SER A 114 8.35 4.44 -7.10
CA SER A 114 9.67 4.95 -6.67
C SER A 114 9.52 6.16 -5.78
N ALA A 115 10.41 6.32 -4.80
CA ALA A 115 10.40 7.46 -3.88
C ALA A 115 10.62 8.82 -4.57
N ASP A 116 11.24 8.84 -5.74
CA ASP A 116 11.39 10.04 -6.58
C ASP A 116 10.11 10.45 -7.33
N GLY A 117 9.07 9.60 -7.30
CA GLY A 117 7.80 9.82 -7.99
C GLY A 117 7.87 9.64 -9.51
N LEU A 118 8.98 9.09 -10.04
CA LEU A 118 9.16 8.84 -11.48
C LEU A 118 8.75 7.41 -11.86
N CYS A 119 8.37 7.24 -13.12
CA CYS A 119 7.93 5.94 -13.65
C CYS A 119 9.06 5.13 -14.32
N ASP A 120 10.27 5.68 -14.41
CA ASP A 120 11.37 5.10 -15.21
C ASP A 120 11.69 3.67 -14.76
N ARG A 121 11.73 3.42 -13.46
CA ARG A 121 12.03 2.10 -12.89
C ARG A 121 10.93 1.07 -13.18
N ASP A 122 9.67 1.47 -13.19
CA ASP A 122 8.57 0.57 -13.58
C ASP A 122 8.63 0.23 -15.06
N VAL A 123 8.95 1.21 -15.91
CA VAL A 123 9.14 1.00 -17.35
C VAL A 123 10.29 0.04 -17.62
N ASP A 124 11.46 0.26 -17.02
CA ASP A 124 12.63 -0.61 -17.17
C ASP A 124 12.35 -2.04 -16.71
N ARG A 125 11.67 -2.19 -15.57
CA ARG A 125 11.24 -3.50 -15.06
C ARG A 125 10.32 -4.21 -16.05
N ARG A 126 9.31 -3.51 -16.58
CA ARG A 126 8.36 -4.09 -17.58
C ARG A 126 9.06 -4.49 -18.87
N ILE A 127 9.99 -3.67 -19.36
CA ILE A 127 10.82 -4.01 -20.52
C ILE A 127 11.67 -5.26 -20.23
N GLY A 128 12.29 -5.33 -19.06
CA GLY A 128 13.08 -6.49 -18.64
C GLY A 128 12.27 -7.78 -18.58
N LEU A 129 11.05 -7.72 -18.01
CA LEU A 129 10.12 -8.86 -17.97
C LEU A 129 9.70 -9.30 -19.38
N ALA A 130 9.34 -8.36 -20.25
CA ALA A 130 8.97 -8.67 -21.64
C ALA A 130 10.14 -9.30 -22.41
N ALA A 131 11.34 -8.75 -22.28
CA ALA A 131 12.55 -9.31 -22.91
C ALA A 131 12.88 -10.71 -22.39
N GLY A 132 12.62 -10.97 -21.09
CA GLY A 132 12.76 -12.31 -20.51
C GLY A 132 11.80 -13.32 -21.12
N ILE A 133 10.54 -12.95 -21.29
CA ILE A 133 9.51 -13.79 -21.92
C ILE A 133 9.89 -14.10 -23.37
N VAL A 134 10.29 -13.07 -24.16
CA VAL A 134 10.71 -13.24 -25.55
C VAL A 134 11.91 -14.19 -25.67
N ARG A 135 12.91 -14.05 -24.79
CA ARG A 135 14.07 -14.96 -24.78
C ARG A 135 13.67 -16.40 -24.48
N ASN A 136 12.74 -16.62 -23.55
CA ASN A 136 12.26 -17.98 -23.24
C ASN A 136 11.44 -18.57 -24.39
N LEU A 137 10.68 -17.77 -25.13
CA LEU A 137 9.95 -18.21 -26.31
C LEU A 137 10.88 -18.59 -27.47
N HIS A 138 12.03 -17.91 -27.62
CA HIS A 138 13.02 -18.25 -28.66
C HIS A 138 13.58 -19.68 -28.53
N SER A 139 13.50 -20.29 -27.35
CA SER A 139 13.90 -21.70 -27.15
C SER A 139 12.87 -22.72 -27.64
N ILE A 140 11.67 -22.27 -28.05
CA ILE A 140 10.55 -23.11 -28.49
C ILE A 140 10.45 -23.13 -30.03
N TRP A 141 11.11 -22.19 -30.71
CA TRP A 141 11.22 -22.07 -32.17
C TRP A 141 12.66 -22.34 -32.59
#